data_8376099969f0ffc96f371e684b47aef7
#
_entry.id   8376099969f0ffc96f371e684b47aef7
#
_cell.length_a   1.000
_cell.length_b   1.000
_cell.length_c   1.000
_cell.angle_alpha   90.00
_cell.angle_beta   90.00
_cell.angle_gamma   90.00
#
_symmetry.space_group_name_H-M   'P 1'
#
loop_
_entity.id
_entity.type
_entity.pdbx_description
1 polymer ?
#
loop_
_entity_poly.entity_id
_entity_poly.type
_entity_poly.pdbx_seq_one_letter_code
_entity_poly.pdbx_strand_id
1 'polypeptide(L)'
;LRLDAINGSLVELDGVKDASFDEIVNFKLDDGTQRTGRIVKIDGEHITVQVFEGTRGISLQNASTSLTGKPMEISLSPEILGRVFDGLGRPIDGLGEVYPEEKRDVNGAPINPVSREYPRNFIQTGISSIDALATLIRGQKLPIFSGSGMKHNELAVQIVRQSTISDNEDFAIVFAAMGVKNDVANYFRTSFEEANVMRSEEH
;
A
#
# COMPACT_ATOMS: atom_id res chain seq x y z
N LEU A 1 -5.37 23.33 -17.72
CA LEU A 1 -4.09 22.69 -17.45
C LEU A 1 -3.47 22.20 -18.76
N ARG A 2 -2.24 22.56 -19.02
CA ARG A 2 -1.54 22.15 -20.24
C ARG A 2 -0.48 21.14 -19.87
N LEU A 3 -0.51 19.98 -20.55
CA LEU A 3 0.62 19.03 -20.51
C LEU A 3 1.78 19.64 -21.29
N ASP A 4 2.94 19.70 -20.67
CA ASP A 4 4.15 20.27 -21.25
C ASP A 4 5.15 19.17 -21.70
N ALA A 5 5.44 18.20 -20.84
CA ALA A 5 6.35 17.12 -21.15
C ALA A 5 5.94 15.78 -20.48
N ILE A 6 6.40 14.68 -21.06
CA ILE A 6 6.26 13.32 -20.52
C ILE A 6 7.64 12.67 -20.50
N ASN A 7 8.09 12.24 -19.32
CA ASN A 7 9.42 11.70 -19.10
C ASN A 7 9.37 10.44 -18.23
N GLY A 8 9.34 9.26 -18.82
CA GLY A 8 9.16 8.00 -18.09
C GLY A 8 7.79 7.95 -17.39
N SER A 9 7.78 7.86 -16.07
CA SER A 9 6.55 7.90 -15.25
C SER A 9 6.15 9.32 -14.81
N LEU A 10 6.90 10.33 -15.24
CA LEU A 10 6.67 11.72 -14.85
C LEU A 10 5.97 12.47 -15.98
N VAL A 11 5.01 13.31 -15.59
CA VAL A 11 4.27 14.23 -16.46
C VAL A 11 4.45 15.64 -15.92
N GLU A 12 4.83 16.56 -16.78
CA GLU A 12 4.97 17.97 -16.45
C GLU A 12 3.74 18.72 -16.93
N LEU A 13 3.16 19.52 -16.03
CA LEU A 13 1.99 20.34 -16.28
C LEU A 13 2.35 21.81 -16.04
N ASP A 14 1.84 22.67 -16.90
CA ASP A 14 2.00 24.10 -16.82
C ASP A 14 0.66 24.84 -16.60
N GLY A 15 0.74 26.03 -15.99
CA GLY A 15 -0.43 26.87 -15.70
C GLY A 15 -1.28 26.34 -14.55
N VAL A 16 -0.66 25.63 -13.60
CA VAL A 16 -1.35 25.11 -12.40
C VAL A 16 -1.26 26.12 -11.28
N LYS A 17 -2.42 26.56 -10.81
CA LYS A 17 -2.53 27.45 -9.65
C LYS A 17 -2.99 26.66 -8.45
N ASP A 18 -2.47 27.03 -7.27
CA ASP A 18 -2.88 26.47 -5.98
C ASP A 18 -2.67 24.96 -5.82
N ALA A 19 -1.63 24.41 -6.47
CA ALA A 19 -1.24 23.01 -6.31
C ALA A 19 -0.58 22.75 -4.97
N SER A 20 -0.87 21.61 -4.37
CA SER A 20 -0.26 21.14 -3.13
C SER A 20 0.67 19.94 -3.36
N PHE A 21 1.74 19.86 -2.58
CA PHE A 21 2.62 18.68 -2.63
C PHE A 21 1.85 17.42 -2.20
N ASP A 22 2.13 16.29 -2.84
CA ASP A 22 1.42 14.99 -2.66
C ASP A 22 -0.06 15.00 -3.10
N GLU A 23 -0.57 16.09 -3.65
CA GLU A 23 -1.92 16.12 -4.17
C GLU A 23 -2.11 15.16 -5.34
N ILE A 24 -3.28 14.51 -5.37
CA ILE A 24 -3.64 13.58 -6.43
C ILE A 24 -4.15 14.29 -7.67
N VAL A 25 -3.64 13.89 -8.82
CA VAL A 25 -4.00 14.35 -10.14
C VAL A 25 -4.59 13.19 -10.94
N ASN A 26 -5.78 13.39 -11.49
CA ASN A 26 -6.42 12.44 -12.39
C ASN A 26 -6.22 12.84 -13.85
N PHE A 27 -5.82 11.90 -14.66
CA PHE A 27 -5.71 12.00 -16.11
C PHE A 27 -6.82 11.16 -16.74
N LYS A 28 -7.63 11.78 -17.58
CA LYS A 28 -8.63 11.08 -18.38
C LYS A 28 -8.23 11.15 -19.84
N LEU A 29 -8.03 10.00 -20.46
CA LEU A 29 -7.67 9.84 -21.86
C LEU A 29 -8.94 9.80 -22.74
N ASP A 30 -8.79 10.08 -24.04
CA ASP A 30 -9.89 10.08 -25.00
C ASP A 30 -10.56 8.71 -25.15
N ASP A 31 -9.84 7.62 -24.89
CA ASP A 31 -10.38 6.26 -24.88
C ASP A 31 -11.19 5.91 -23.62
N GLY A 32 -11.35 6.89 -22.71
CA GLY A 32 -12.01 6.72 -21.43
C GLY A 32 -11.13 6.14 -20.32
N THR A 33 -9.90 5.75 -20.62
CA THR A 33 -8.96 5.25 -19.61
C THR A 33 -8.61 6.36 -18.62
N GLN A 34 -8.56 6.00 -17.35
CA GLN A 34 -8.11 6.89 -16.29
C GLN A 34 -6.74 6.48 -15.79
N ARG A 35 -5.93 7.48 -15.45
CA ARG A 35 -4.64 7.33 -14.79
C ARG A 35 -4.61 8.25 -13.59
N THR A 36 -3.92 7.82 -12.57
CA THR A 36 -3.79 8.59 -11.33
C THR A 36 -2.31 8.86 -11.04
N GLY A 37 -2.01 10.07 -10.62
CA GLY A 37 -0.66 10.44 -10.23
C GLY A 37 -0.68 11.34 -9.01
N ARG A 38 0.51 11.59 -8.45
CA ARG A 38 0.67 12.55 -7.36
C ARG A 38 1.70 13.62 -7.74
N ILE A 39 1.52 14.81 -7.21
CA ILE A 39 2.45 15.91 -7.39
C ILE A 39 3.71 15.63 -6.57
N VAL A 40 4.87 15.56 -7.24
CA VAL A 40 6.18 15.30 -6.60
C VAL A 40 7.10 16.50 -6.64
N LYS A 41 6.78 17.51 -7.45
CA LYS A 41 7.53 18.77 -7.51
C LYS A 41 6.60 19.91 -7.90
N ILE A 42 6.81 21.07 -7.27
CA ILE A 42 6.12 22.33 -7.59
C ILE A 42 7.19 23.40 -7.80
N ASP A 43 7.09 24.13 -8.93
CA ASP A 43 8.00 25.22 -9.29
C ASP A 43 7.17 26.38 -9.91
N GLY A 44 6.65 27.23 -9.06
CA GLY A 44 5.69 28.28 -9.47
C GLY A 44 4.39 27.67 -9.99
N GLU A 45 4.02 27.93 -11.24
CA GLU A 45 2.86 27.35 -11.92
C GLU A 45 3.18 26.03 -12.66
N HIS A 46 4.45 25.58 -12.64
CA HIS A 46 4.88 24.30 -13.20
C HIS A 46 4.84 23.22 -12.13
N ILE A 47 4.23 22.07 -12.40
CA ILE A 47 4.21 20.93 -11.52
C ILE A 47 4.72 19.67 -12.23
N THR A 48 5.37 18.79 -11.48
CA THR A 48 5.72 17.45 -11.94
C THR A 48 4.87 16.43 -11.20
N VAL A 49 4.18 15.60 -11.97
CA VAL A 49 3.28 14.56 -11.46
C VAL A 49 3.88 13.19 -11.77
N GLN A 50 4.00 12.35 -10.77
CA GLN A 50 4.35 10.94 -10.92
C GLN A 50 3.09 10.12 -11.14
N VAL A 51 2.95 9.52 -12.32
CA VAL A 51 1.79 8.68 -12.67
C VAL A 51 2.02 7.25 -12.22
N PHE A 52 1.10 6.71 -11.42
CA PHE A 52 1.25 5.40 -10.77
C PHE A 52 1.16 4.24 -11.76
N GLU A 53 0.18 4.27 -12.66
CA GLU A 53 -0.02 3.24 -13.68
C GLU A 53 0.88 3.41 -14.91
N GLY A 54 1.81 4.36 -14.84
CA GLY A 54 2.68 4.75 -15.96
C GLY A 54 2.01 5.64 -16.99
N THR A 55 2.81 6.23 -17.87
CA THR A 55 2.39 7.25 -18.83
C THR A 55 2.01 6.71 -20.20
N ARG A 56 1.99 5.38 -20.36
CA ARG A 56 1.66 4.77 -21.66
C ARG A 56 0.26 5.17 -22.12
N GLY A 57 0.17 5.73 -23.32
CA GLY A 57 -1.10 6.22 -23.89
C GLY A 57 -1.43 7.66 -23.54
N ILE A 58 -0.75 8.28 -22.59
CA ILE A 58 -0.90 9.72 -22.34
C ILE A 58 -0.12 10.47 -23.42
N SER A 59 -0.77 11.44 -24.06
CA SER A 59 -0.11 12.38 -24.96
C SER A 59 -0.51 13.82 -24.62
N LEU A 60 0.29 14.77 -25.08
CA LEU A 60 0.05 16.20 -24.85
C LEU A 60 -1.29 16.72 -25.39
N GLN A 61 -1.95 15.94 -26.22
CA GLN A 61 -3.17 16.35 -26.94
C GLN A 61 -4.43 15.57 -26.53
N ASN A 62 -4.27 14.38 -25.89
CA ASN A 62 -5.37 13.44 -25.69
C ASN A 62 -5.75 13.21 -24.22
N ALA A 63 -5.22 14.01 -23.30
CA ALA A 63 -5.51 13.82 -21.89
C ALA A 63 -6.04 15.10 -21.26
N SER A 64 -7.16 14.99 -20.58
CA SER A 64 -7.64 16.02 -19.66
C SER A 64 -7.15 15.72 -18.25
N THR A 65 -6.72 16.76 -17.54
CA THR A 65 -6.18 16.65 -16.19
C THR A 65 -7.04 17.40 -15.20
N SER A 66 -7.23 16.82 -14.02
CA SER A 66 -7.92 17.45 -12.91
C SER A 66 -7.18 17.20 -11.59
N LEU A 67 -7.03 18.24 -10.81
CA LEU A 67 -6.51 18.18 -9.45
C LEU A 67 -7.66 17.84 -8.50
N THR A 68 -7.35 17.08 -7.44
CA THR A 68 -8.37 16.65 -6.47
C THR A 68 -8.43 17.55 -5.24
N GLY A 69 -7.43 18.39 -5.03
CA GLY A 69 -7.27 19.21 -3.82
C GLY A 69 -6.92 18.40 -2.57
N LYS A 70 -6.60 17.11 -2.73
CA LYS A 70 -6.35 16.19 -1.62
C LYS A 70 -5.19 15.25 -1.89
N PRO A 71 -4.43 14.85 -0.85
CA PRO A 71 -3.47 13.76 -0.95
C PRO A 71 -4.18 12.42 -1.17
N MET A 72 -3.42 11.35 -1.34
CA MET A 72 -3.96 10.01 -1.44
C MET A 72 -4.54 9.58 -0.10
N GLU A 73 -5.82 9.21 -0.12
CA GLU A 73 -6.56 8.72 1.05
C GLU A 73 -6.88 7.23 0.88
N ILE A 74 -6.84 6.48 1.97
CA ILE A 74 -7.35 5.11 2.04
C ILE A 74 -8.67 5.07 2.79
N SER A 75 -9.59 4.28 2.28
CA SER A 75 -10.88 3.99 2.95
C SER A 75 -10.68 2.94 4.02
N LEU A 76 -11.11 3.23 5.24
CA LEU A 76 -11.00 2.36 6.40
C LEU A 76 -12.39 1.99 6.91
N SER A 77 -12.60 0.71 7.12
CA SER A 77 -13.74 0.11 7.82
C SER A 77 -13.36 -1.32 8.26
N PRO A 78 -14.09 -1.98 9.15
CA PRO A 78 -13.88 -3.41 9.45
C PRO A 78 -13.96 -4.30 8.21
N GLU A 79 -14.69 -3.89 7.19
CA GLU A 79 -14.85 -4.62 5.91
C GLU A 79 -13.54 -4.78 5.11
N ILE A 80 -12.46 -4.06 5.45
CA ILE A 80 -11.15 -4.25 4.80
C ILE A 80 -10.44 -5.54 5.22
N LEU A 81 -10.88 -6.15 6.32
CA LEU A 81 -10.30 -7.41 6.79
C LEU A 81 -10.59 -8.53 5.80
N GLY A 82 -9.57 -9.32 5.49
CA GLY A 82 -9.66 -10.41 4.53
C GLY A 82 -9.75 -9.98 3.06
N ARG A 83 -9.66 -8.69 2.76
CA ARG A 83 -9.72 -8.14 1.40
C ARG A 83 -8.34 -8.04 0.76
N VAL A 84 -8.34 -7.98 -0.57
CA VAL A 84 -7.12 -7.79 -1.38
C VAL A 84 -7.23 -6.51 -2.20
N PHE A 85 -6.20 -5.67 -2.08
CA PHE A 85 -6.15 -4.35 -2.70
C PHE A 85 -4.97 -4.23 -3.66
N ASP A 86 -5.09 -3.36 -4.65
CA ASP A 86 -3.96 -2.90 -5.45
C ASP A 86 -3.13 -1.83 -4.69
N GLY A 87 -2.04 -1.37 -5.30
CA GLY A 87 -1.17 -0.33 -4.71
C GLY A 87 -1.83 1.04 -4.53
N LEU A 88 -3.03 1.25 -5.05
CA LEU A 88 -3.84 2.46 -4.90
C LEU A 88 -4.99 2.29 -3.91
N GLY A 89 -5.07 1.14 -3.23
CA GLY A 89 -6.13 0.83 -2.28
C GLY A 89 -7.48 0.46 -2.93
N ARG A 90 -7.49 0.11 -4.23
CA ARG A 90 -8.70 -0.36 -4.92
C ARG A 90 -8.84 -1.87 -4.75
N PRO A 91 -10.03 -2.38 -4.39
CA PRO A 91 -10.25 -3.83 -4.26
C PRO A 91 -10.01 -4.56 -5.59
N ILE A 92 -9.28 -5.69 -5.53
CA ILE A 92 -9.00 -6.54 -6.69
C ILE A 92 -9.46 -7.99 -6.49
N ASP A 93 -10.21 -8.24 -5.44
CA ASP A 93 -10.74 -9.55 -5.07
C ASP A 93 -12.11 -9.87 -5.68
N GLY A 94 -12.72 -8.93 -6.40
CA GLY A 94 -14.03 -9.10 -7.02
C GLY A 94 -15.24 -8.95 -6.08
N LEU A 95 -15.00 -8.57 -4.81
CA LEU A 95 -16.07 -8.42 -3.81
C LEU A 95 -16.71 -7.01 -3.78
N GLY A 96 -16.34 -6.14 -4.75
CA GLY A 96 -16.87 -4.79 -4.84
C GLY A 96 -16.12 -3.77 -3.99
N GLU A 97 -16.61 -2.54 -4.02
CA GLU A 97 -16.02 -1.41 -3.29
C GLU A 97 -16.23 -1.54 -1.78
N VAL A 98 -15.27 -1.01 -1.01
CA VAL A 98 -15.38 -0.89 0.44
C VAL A 98 -16.06 0.43 0.80
N TYR A 99 -17.10 0.38 1.60
CA TYR A 99 -17.77 1.58 2.10
C TYR A 99 -17.01 2.12 3.33
N PRO A 100 -16.36 3.29 3.21
CA PRO A 100 -15.53 3.79 4.28
C PRO A 100 -16.36 4.34 5.43
N GLU A 101 -16.03 3.93 6.65
CA GLU A 101 -16.43 4.65 7.86
C GLU A 101 -15.54 5.87 8.07
N GLU A 102 -14.27 5.77 7.68
CA GLU A 102 -13.29 6.84 7.76
C GLU A 102 -12.38 6.82 6.52
N LYS A 103 -11.90 8.02 6.13
CA LYS A 103 -10.82 8.16 5.14
C LYS A 103 -9.61 8.77 5.82
N ARG A 104 -8.44 8.16 5.58
CA ARG A 104 -7.17 8.65 6.12
C ARG A 104 -6.15 8.87 5.01
N ASP A 105 -5.37 9.93 5.18
CA ASP A 105 -4.18 10.18 4.36
C ASP A 105 -3.18 9.03 4.54
N VAL A 106 -2.73 8.45 3.42
CA VAL A 106 -1.78 7.32 3.43
C VAL A 106 -0.41 7.69 4.02
N ASN A 107 -0.04 8.97 4.04
CA ASN A 107 1.19 9.43 4.67
C ASN A 107 1.12 9.41 6.20
N GLY A 108 -0.10 9.37 6.75
CA GLY A 108 -0.33 9.39 8.19
C GLY A 108 0.04 10.72 8.84
N ALA A 109 -0.13 10.78 10.16
CA ALA A 109 0.30 11.92 10.95
C ALA A 109 1.76 11.74 11.43
N PRO A 110 2.55 12.81 11.49
CA PRO A 110 3.90 12.74 12.05
C PRO A 110 3.85 12.34 13.53
N ILE A 111 4.64 11.31 13.88
CA ILE A 111 4.71 10.82 15.26
C ILE A 111 5.65 11.73 16.04
N ASN A 112 5.17 12.32 17.14
CA ASN A 112 6.02 13.04 18.07
C ASN A 112 7.05 12.08 18.71
N PRO A 113 8.36 12.30 18.56
CA PRO A 113 9.38 11.42 19.13
C PRO A 113 9.26 11.23 20.66
N VAL A 114 8.73 12.22 21.37
CA VAL A 114 8.54 12.18 22.84
C VAL A 114 7.42 11.20 23.23
N SER A 115 6.46 10.94 22.35
CA SER A 115 5.36 9.98 22.60
C SER A 115 5.72 8.53 22.28
N ARG A 116 6.96 8.25 21.87
CA ARG A 116 7.41 6.89 21.61
C ARG A 116 7.65 6.16 22.92
N GLU A 117 7.00 5.01 23.04
CA GLU A 117 7.23 4.07 24.12
C GLU A 117 8.12 2.92 23.65
N TYR A 118 8.89 2.33 24.57
CA TYR A 118 9.63 1.11 24.28
C TYR A 118 8.62 -0.05 24.17
N PRO A 119 8.57 -0.75 23.02
CA PRO A 119 7.68 -1.88 22.86
C PRO A 119 8.08 -3.01 23.83
N ARG A 120 7.09 -3.59 24.49
CA ARG A 120 7.29 -4.71 25.44
C ARG A 120 6.52 -5.96 25.01
N ASN A 121 5.57 -5.81 24.10
CA ASN A 121 4.69 -6.89 23.69
C ASN A 121 5.40 -7.81 22.71
N PHE A 122 5.55 -9.03 23.11
CA PHE A 122 6.17 -10.10 22.36
C PHE A 122 5.18 -10.70 21.36
N ILE A 123 5.65 -10.96 20.15
CA ILE A 123 4.92 -11.68 19.11
C ILE A 123 5.54 -13.08 19.02
N GLN A 124 4.78 -14.08 19.39
CA GLN A 124 5.19 -15.47 19.24
C GLN A 124 4.98 -15.89 17.79
N THR A 125 6.05 -16.17 17.06
CA THR A 125 5.99 -16.55 15.64
C THR A 125 5.77 -18.05 15.43
N GLY A 126 5.91 -18.86 16.47
CA GLY A 126 5.87 -20.31 16.40
C GLY A 126 7.13 -20.95 15.81
N ILE A 127 8.18 -20.14 15.55
CA ILE A 127 9.47 -20.60 15.03
C ILE A 127 10.50 -20.45 16.13
N SER A 128 10.93 -21.56 16.69
CA SER A 128 11.77 -21.60 17.88
C SER A 128 13.08 -20.81 17.75
N SER A 129 13.70 -20.79 16.59
CA SER A 129 14.91 -19.99 16.35
C SER A 129 14.66 -18.49 16.39
N ILE A 130 13.51 -18.02 15.92
CA ILE A 130 13.10 -16.61 15.99
C ILE A 130 12.71 -16.29 17.44
N ASP A 131 11.81 -17.07 18.01
CA ASP A 131 11.24 -16.81 19.32
C ASP A 131 12.29 -16.84 20.45
N ALA A 132 13.33 -17.71 20.31
CA ALA A 132 14.38 -17.84 21.30
C ALA A 132 15.60 -16.93 21.10
N LEU A 133 15.99 -16.63 19.85
CA LEU A 133 17.26 -15.96 19.54
C LEU A 133 17.09 -14.56 18.95
N ALA A 134 15.98 -14.31 18.27
CA ALA A 134 15.69 -13.04 17.59
C ALA A 134 14.26 -12.56 17.88
N THR A 135 13.84 -12.72 19.10
CA THR A 135 12.50 -12.45 19.62
C THR A 135 11.85 -11.23 18.96
N LEU A 136 10.72 -11.44 18.30
CA LEU A 136 9.98 -10.36 17.63
C LEU A 136 9.13 -9.62 18.64
N ILE A 137 9.32 -8.32 18.71
CA ILE A 137 8.56 -7.43 19.57
C ILE A 137 7.72 -6.49 18.72
N ARG A 138 6.51 -6.15 19.15
CA ARG A 138 5.63 -5.20 18.45
C ARG A 138 6.37 -3.90 18.13
N GLY A 139 6.37 -3.48 16.85
CA GLY A 139 7.12 -2.30 16.39
C GLY A 139 8.57 -2.55 15.96
N GLN A 140 9.08 -3.77 16.15
CA GLN A 140 10.41 -4.16 15.70
C GLN A 140 10.38 -4.59 14.22
N LYS A 141 11.51 -4.38 13.52
CA LYS A 141 11.74 -4.92 12.18
C LYS A 141 12.52 -6.22 12.28
N LEU A 142 12.00 -7.29 11.67
CA LEU A 142 12.69 -8.56 11.52
C LEU A 142 13.00 -8.79 10.03
N PRO A 143 14.19 -8.43 9.53
CA PRO A 143 14.56 -8.69 8.16
C PRO A 143 14.87 -10.18 7.95
N ILE A 144 14.38 -10.75 6.85
CA ILE A 144 14.68 -12.12 6.43
C ILE A 144 15.57 -12.04 5.21
N PHE A 145 16.83 -12.45 5.37
CA PHE A 145 17.79 -12.57 4.28
C PHE A 145 18.02 -14.03 3.95
N SER A 146 17.95 -14.37 2.68
CA SER A 146 18.17 -15.75 2.22
C SER A 146 18.88 -15.79 0.88
N GLY A 147 19.61 -16.86 0.64
CA GLY A 147 20.17 -17.15 -0.67
C GLY A 147 19.11 -17.61 -1.69
N SER A 148 19.50 -17.65 -2.95
CA SER A 148 18.65 -18.17 -4.03
C SER A 148 18.28 -19.65 -3.76
N GLY A 149 17.02 -20.00 -3.98
CA GLY A 149 16.50 -21.37 -3.78
C GLY A 149 16.13 -21.71 -2.33
N MET A 150 16.31 -20.80 -1.38
CA MET A 150 15.86 -20.99 -0.01
C MET A 150 14.36 -20.74 0.15
N LYS A 151 13.75 -21.42 1.14
CA LYS A 151 12.30 -21.40 1.40
C LYS A 151 11.86 -20.18 2.22
N HIS A 152 12.23 -18.98 1.80
CA HIS A 152 11.89 -17.74 2.52
C HIS A 152 10.41 -17.37 2.44
N ASN A 153 9.74 -17.70 1.33
CA ASN A 153 8.31 -17.45 1.18
C ASN A 153 7.50 -18.35 2.12
N GLU A 154 7.85 -19.65 2.19
CA GLU A 154 7.22 -20.60 3.10
C GLU A 154 7.44 -20.19 4.57
N LEU A 155 8.64 -19.69 4.91
CA LEU A 155 8.91 -19.14 6.23
C LEU A 155 8.00 -17.95 6.56
N ALA A 156 7.83 -17.02 5.62
CA ALA A 156 6.96 -15.87 5.81
C ALA A 156 5.48 -16.29 5.99
N VAL A 157 4.99 -17.23 5.16
CA VAL A 157 3.65 -17.81 5.32
C VAL A 157 3.48 -18.46 6.69
N GLN A 158 4.47 -19.22 7.13
CA GLN A 158 4.44 -19.90 8.44
C GLN A 158 4.35 -18.88 9.59
N ILE A 159 5.13 -17.81 9.55
CA ILE A 159 5.07 -16.74 10.56
C ILE A 159 3.64 -16.14 10.60
N VAL A 160 3.07 -15.80 9.45
CA VAL A 160 1.72 -15.23 9.38
C VAL A 160 0.67 -16.17 9.97
N ARG A 161 0.76 -17.47 9.65
CA ARG A 161 -0.21 -18.49 10.10
C ARG A 161 -0.12 -18.81 11.59
N GLN A 162 1.05 -18.69 12.20
CA GLN A 162 1.31 -19.14 13.56
C GLN A 162 1.47 -18.00 14.57
N SER A 163 1.56 -16.75 14.09
CA SER A 163 1.77 -15.61 14.98
C SER A 163 0.63 -15.44 15.97
N THR A 164 1.00 -15.29 17.23
CA THR A 164 0.07 -15.00 18.33
C THR A 164 0.65 -13.91 19.22
N ILE A 165 -0.23 -13.18 19.92
CA ILE A 165 0.17 -12.18 20.92
C ILE A 165 -0.21 -12.70 22.29
N SER A 166 0.67 -12.48 23.30
CA SER A 166 0.62 -13.12 24.61
C SER A 166 -0.63 -12.82 25.43
N ASP A 167 -1.32 -11.72 25.16
CA ASP A 167 -2.42 -11.23 26.03
C ASP A 167 -3.82 -11.52 25.47
N ASN A 168 -3.92 -12.46 24.52
CA ASN A 168 -5.19 -12.78 23.85
C ASN A 168 -5.86 -11.54 23.21
N GLU A 169 -5.03 -10.54 22.83
CA GLU A 169 -5.51 -9.35 22.12
C GLU A 169 -5.79 -9.70 20.65
N ASP A 170 -6.84 -9.14 20.12
CA ASP A 170 -7.13 -9.20 18.68
C ASP A 170 -6.06 -8.41 17.91
N PHE A 171 -5.59 -8.99 16.82
CA PHE A 171 -4.64 -8.33 15.94
C PHE A 171 -4.94 -8.64 14.47
N ALA A 172 -4.58 -7.72 13.60
CA ALA A 172 -4.67 -7.90 12.17
C ALA A 172 -3.27 -7.92 11.54
N ILE A 173 -3.12 -8.70 10.49
CA ILE A 173 -1.89 -8.78 9.71
C ILE A 173 -2.11 -8.04 8.40
N VAL A 174 -1.22 -7.10 8.09
CA VAL A 174 -1.18 -6.42 6.80
C VAL A 174 -0.02 -6.99 5.99
N PHE A 175 -0.35 -7.67 4.90
CA PHE A 175 0.65 -8.22 3.99
C PHE A 175 0.79 -7.32 2.75
N ALA A 176 2.00 -6.84 2.48
CA ALA A 176 2.30 -6.01 1.31
C ALA A 176 3.29 -6.72 0.37
N ALA A 177 2.80 -7.11 -0.81
CA ALA A 177 3.63 -7.71 -1.86
C ALA A 177 4.20 -6.62 -2.78
N MET A 178 5.42 -6.18 -2.51
CA MET A 178 6.12 -5.15 -3.29
C MET A 178 7.34 -5.72 -3.99
N GLY A 179 7.46 -5.50 -5.32
CA GLY A 179 8.62 -5.95 -6.10
C GLY A 179 8.74 -7.46 -6.26
N VAL A 180 7.66 -8.20 -6.03
CA VAL A 180 7.58 -9.66 -6.22
C VAL A 180 6.95 -10.01 -7.56
N LYS A 181 7.23 -11.20 -8.08
CA LYS A 181 6.58 -11.73 -9.29
C LYS A 181 5.11 -12.10 -8.98
N ASN A 182 4.27 -12.10 -10.02
CA ASN A 182 2.84 -12.44 -9.88
C ASN A 182 2.61 -13.86 -9.33
N ASP A 183 3.45 -14.82 -9.71
CA ASP A 183 3.39 -16.19 -9.20
C ASP A 183 3.64 -16.26 -7.69
N VAL A 184 4.59 -15.46 -7.20
CA VAL A 184 4.88 -15.33 -5.76
C VAL A 184 3.73 -14.63 -5.02
N ALA A 185 3.17 -13.57 -5.58
CA ALA A 185 2.01 -12.87 -4.99
C ALA A 185 0.79 -13.82 -4.89
N ASN A 186 0.52 -14.59 -5.96
CA ASN A 186 -0.55 -15.60 -5.97
C ASN A 186 -0.28 -16.74 -4.97
N TYR A 187 0.97 -17.18 -4.82
CA TYR A 187 1.33 -18.17 -3.82
C TYR A 187 0.95 -17.70 -2.39
N PHE A 188 1.29 -16.47 -2.03
CA PHE A 188 0.90 -15.92 -0.73
C PHE A 188 -0.61 -15.84 -0.57
N ARG A 189 -1.31 -15.30 -1.57
CA ARG A 189 -2.77 -15.19 -1.55
C ARG A 189 -3.43 -16.55 -1.31
N THR A 190 -3.10 -17.56 -2.13
CA THR A 190 -3.65 -18.90 -1.99
C THR A 190 -3.31 -19.53 -0.64
N SER A 191 -2.07 -19.36 -0.16
CA SER A 191 -1.64 -19.88 1.13
C SER A 191 -2.42 -19.26 2.31
N PHE A 192 -2.78 -17.99 2.24
CA PHE A 192 -3.57 -17.32 3.27
C PHE A 192 -5.05 -17.70 3.18
N GLU A 193 -5.61 -17.85 1.98
CA GLU A 193 -6.97 -18.34 1.76
C GLU A 193 -7.14 -19.77 2.31
N GLU A 194 -6.22 -20.69 2.00
CA GLU A 194 -6.21 -22.08 2.50
C GLU A 194 -6.07 -22.17 4.02
N ALA A 195 -5.33 -21.24 4.61
CA ALA A 195 -5.12 -21.19 6.06
C ALA A 195 -6.28 -20.54 6.82
N ASN A 196 -7.33 -20.09 6.16
CA ASN A 196 -8.44 -19.31 6.73
C ASN A 196 -7.99 -18.02 7.46
N VAL A 197 -6.78 -17.54 7.21
CA VAL A 197 -6.24 -16.31 7.84
C VAL A 197 -6.92 -15.06 7.30
N MET A 198 -7.58 -15.15 6.13
CA MET A 198 -8.29 -14.05 5.48
C MET A 198 -9.77 -13.94 5.91
N ARG A 199 -10.26 -14.83 6.75
CA ARG A 199 -11.63 -14.71 7.27
C ARG A 199 -11.59 -14.00 8.61
N SER A 200 -12.28 -12.86 8.72
CA SER A 200 -12.76 -12.39 10.00
C SER A 200 -13.76 -13.44 10.51
N GLU A 201 -13.45 -14.14 11.60
CA GLU A 201 -14.46 -14.94 12.28
C GLU A 201 -15.49 -13.95 12.86
N GLU A 202 -16.68 -13.94 12.27
CA GLU A 202 -17.85 -13.35 12.92
C GLU A 202 -18.14 -14.23 14.14
N HIS A 203 -17.87 -13.70 15.32
CA HIS A 203 -18.39 -14.18 16.59
C HIS A 203 -19.47 -13.24 17.09
#